data_8af6d5353256a70c04753bd943e63847
#
_entry.id   8af6d5353256a70c04753bd943e63847
#
_cell.length_a   1.000
_cell.length_b   1.000
_cell.length_c   1.000
_cell.angle_alpha   90.00
_cell.angle_beta   90.00
_cell.angle_gamma   90.00
#
_symmetry.space_group_name_H-M   'P 1'
#
loop_
_entity.id
_entity.type
_entity.pdbx_description
1 polymer ?
#
loop_
_entity_poly.entity_id
_entity_poly.type
_entity_poly.pdbx_seq_one_letter_code
_entity_poly.pdbx_strand_id
1 'polypeptide(L)'
;MNAQDVLNFWFAEPNRPFWFTKNDDFDQHIRSRFFPLWQQAAAGELADWRDTLRGRLAEIIVLDQFSRNLFRDSPAAFAQDLAAVCLAQEAVRLPGFAAMKEEERHFILMPLMHSESRAIHTQAAALFERYTSETASDFELRHKAVIDRFGRYPHRNAVLGRESTAEEQDFLSRPGSSF
;
A
#
# COMPACT_ATOMS: atom_id res chain seq x y z
N MET A 1 13.41 -17.33 -3.74
CA MET A 1 12.82 -16.18 -4.46
C MET A 1 13.52 -14.94 -3.95
N ASN A 2 13.84 -13.97 -4.80
CA ASN A 2 14.57 -12.77 -4.42
C ASN A 2 13.75 -11.50 -4.72
N ALA A 3 14.25 -10.33 -4.29
CA ALA A 3 13.57 -9.05 -4.51
C ALA A 3 13.30 -8.74 -5.99
N GLN A 4 14.23 -9.11 -6.88
CA GLN A 4 14.06 -8.86 -8.32
C GLN A 4 12.92 -9.69 -8.93
N ASP A 5 12.64 -10.89 -8.40
CA ASP A 5 11.52 -11.73 -8.85
C ASP A 5 10.17 -11.05 -8.58
N VAL A 6 10.05 -10.38 -7.42
CA VAL A 6 8.86 -9.58 -7.07
C VAL A 6 8.72 -8.38 -8.00
N LEU A 7 9.79 -7.62 -8.21
CA LEU A 7 9.76 -6.44 -9.06
C LEU A 7 9.48 -6.78 -10.51
N ASN A 8 10.10 -7.85 -11.03
CA ASN A 8 9.84 -8.33 -12.40
C ASN A 8 8.38 -8.74 -12.58
N PHE A 9 7.78 -9.38 -11.59
CA PHE A 9 6.36 -9.74 -11.63
C PHE A 9 5.49 -8.50 -11.54
N TRP A 10 5.70 -7.67 -10.52
CA TRP A 10 4.81 -6.52 -10.24
C TRP A 10 4.78 -5.51 -11.38
N PHE A 11 5.96 -5.15 -11.90
CA PHE A 11 6.10 -4.15 -12.97
C PHE A 11 6.03 -4.71 -14.39
N ALA A 12 5.73 -6.00 -14.57
CA ALA A 12 5.49 -6.57 -15.90
C ALA A 12 4.26 -5.93 -16.56
N GLU A 13 4.37 -5.55 -17.83
CA GLU A 13 3.29 -4.89 -18.58
C GLU A 13 1.92 -5.61 -18.48
N PRO A 14 1.84 -6.96 -18.57
CA PRO A 14 0.56 -7.66 -18.43
C PRO A 14 -0.09 -7.53 -17.04
N ASN A 15 0.67 -7.20 -16.00
CA ASN A 15 0.20 -7.14 -14.63
C ASN A 15 -0.26 -5.73 -14.22
N ARG A 16 0.23 -4.69 -14.90
CA ARG A 16 -0.09 -3.28 -14.58
C ARG A 16 -1.59 -2.96 -14.55
N PRO A 17 -2.45 -3.49 -15.43
CA PRO A 17 -3.89 -3.22 -15.37
C PRO A 17 -4.58 -3.69 -14.09
N PHE A 18 -3.93 -4.62 -13.35
CA PHE A 18 -4.50 -5.20 -12.14
C PHE A 18 -4.05 -4.53 -10.83
N TRP A 19 -3.15 -3.55 -10.87
CA TRP A 19 -2.65 -2.89 -9.66
C TRP A 19 -3.75 -2.29 -8.79
N PHE A 20 -4.77 -1.71 -9.43
CA PHE A 20 -5.86 -0.99 -8.74
C PHE A 20 -7.25 -1.58 -9.05
N THR A 21 -7.28 -2.81 -9.58
CA THR A 21 -8.53 -3.47 -9.97
C THR A 21 -8.61 -4.84 -9.33
N LYS A 22 -9.76 -5.16 -8.72
CA LYS A 22 -10.00 -6.52 -8.21
C LYS A 22 -10.03 -7.51 -9.38
N ASN A 23 -9.18 -8.53 -9.30
CA ASN A 23 -9.13 -9.62 -10.26
C ASN A 23 -8.75 -10.92 -9.55
N ASP A 24 -9.68 -11.88 -9.51
CA ASP A 24 -9.51 -13.12 -8.75
C ASP A 24 -8.40 -14.01 -9.34
N ASP A 25 -8.22 -14.03 -10.67
CA ASP A 25 -7.14 -14.80 -11.31
C ASP A 25 -5.77 -14.21 -10.97
N PHE A 26 -5.65 -12.89 -10.95
CA PHE A 26 -4.42 -12.22 -10.54
C PHE A 26 -4.11 -12.45 -9.06
N ASP A 27 -5.11 -12.38 -8.20
CA ASP A 27 -4.98 -12.67 -6.77
C ASP A 27 -4.55 -14.14 -6.53
N GLN A 28 -5.14 -15.09 -7.29
CA GLN A 28 -4.76 -16.50 -7.22
C GLN A 28 -3.33 -16.73 -7.75
N HIS A 29 -2.91 -15.99 -8.77
CA HIS A 29 -1.54 -16.05 -9.27
C HIS A 29 -0.54 -15.56 -8.21
N ILE A 30 -0.83 -14.44 -7.55
CA ILE A 30 -0.02 -13.95 -6.41
C ILE A 30 0.03 -15.01 -5.31
N ARG A 31 -1.11 -15.58 -4.93
CA ARG A 31 -1.20 -16.60 -3.89
C ARG A 31 -0.34 -17.83 -4.20
N SER A 32 -0.49 -18.39 -5.39
CA SER A 32 0.23 -19.62 -5.77
C SER A 32 1.74 -19.42 -5.82
N ARG A 33 2.19 -18.23 -6.20
CA ARG A 33 3.61 -17.94 -6.42
C ARG A 33 4.30 -17.33 -5.21
N PHE A 34 3.64 -16.41 -4.50
CA PHE A 34 4.29 -15.55 -3.52
C PHE A 34 3.82 -15.75 -2.07
N PHE A 35 2.85 -16.62 -1.80
CA PHE A 35 2.37 -16.80 -0.42
C PHE A 35 3.47 -17.21 0.57
N PRO A 36 4.38 -18.15 0.27
CA PRO A 36 5.49 -18.46 1.19
C PRO A 36 6.43 -17.27 1.41
N LEU A 37 6.67 -16.46 0.38
CA LEU A 37 7.48 -15.24 0.51
C LEU A 37 6.78 -14.19 1.38
N TRP A 38 5.46 -14.02 1.21
CA TRP A 38 4.66 -13.14 2.07
C TRP A 38 4.76 -13.55 3.55
N GLN A 39 4.74 -14.86 3.85
CA GLN A 39 4.93 -15.36 5.22
C GLN A 39 6.30 -14.97 5.79
N GLN A 40 7.36 -15.08 5.00
CA GLN A 40 8.71 -14.64 5.39
C GLN A 40 8.75 -13.11 5.63
N ALA A 41 8.16 -12.33 4.73
CA ALA A 41 8.07 -10.88 4.90
C ALA A 41 7.32 -10.50 6.18
N ALA A 42 6.16 -11.10 6.42
CA ALA A 42 5.35 -10.88 7.61
C ALA A 42 6.05 -11.30 8.92
N ALA A 43 6.97 -12.25 8.84
CA ALA A 43 7.83 -12.66 9.95
C ALA A 43 9.09 -11.78 10.11
N GLY A 44 9.32 -10.80 9.20
CA GLY A 44 10.51 -9.93 9.24
C GLY A 44 11.80 -10.58 8.71
N GLU A 45 11.69 -11.68 7.99
CA GLU A 45 12.84 -12.51 7.54
C GLU A 45 13.54 -11.97 6.28
N LEU A 46 13.04 -10.85 5.69
CA LEU A 46 13.60 -10.28 4.46
C LEU A 46 14.57 -9.10 4.73
N ALA A 47 15.20 -9.06 5.91
CA ALA A 47 16.06 -7.95 6.32
C ALA A 47 17.18 -7.64 5.32
N ASP A 48 17.78 -8.65 4.70
CA ASP A 48 18.87 -8.50 3.72
C ASP A 48 18.42 -7.76 2.44
N TRP A 49 17.11 -7.72 2.15
CA TRP A 49 16.61 -6.95 1.01
C TRP A 49 16.72 -5.45 1.24
N ARG A 50 16.76 -5.02 2.49
CA ARG A 50 16.76 -3.60 2.90
C ARG A 50 18.08 -2.88 2.63
N ASP A 51 19.12 -3.60 2.21
CA ASP A 51 20.41 -3.00 1.81
C ASP A 51 20.29 -2.12 0.57
N THR A 52 19.26 -2.31 -0.24
CA THR A 52 19.02 -1.51 -1.44
C THR A 52 17.61 -0.92 -1.46
N LEU A 53 17.44 0.24 -2.13
CA LEU A 53 16.13 0.84 -2.35
C LEU A 53 15.17 -0.08 -3.10
N ARG A 54 15.67 -0.81 -4.10
CA ARG A 54 14.84 -1.76 -4.86
C ARG A 54 14.44 -2.98 -4.02
N GLY A 55 15.30 -3.43 -3.14
CA GLY A 55 14.95 -4.49 -2.19
C GLY A 55 13.88 -4.04 -1.19
N ARG A 56 13.98 -2.81 -0.65
CA ARG A 56 12.94 -2.20 0.20
C ARG A 56 11.62 -2.05 -0.55
N LEU A 57 11.63 -1.59 -1.81
CA LEU A 57 10.46 -1.51 -2.65
C LEU A 57 9.79 -2.89 -2.81
N ALA A 58 10.57 -3.94 -3.06
CA ALA A 58 10.05 -5.30 -3.20
C ALA A 58 9.39 -5.78 -1.90
N GLU A 59 10.02 -5.56 -0.74
CA GLU A 59 9.45 -5.91 0.57
C GLU A 59 8.16 -5.11 0.85
N ILE A 60 8.14 -3.81 0.53
CA ILE A 60 6.94 -2.97 0.65
C ILE A 60 5.80 -3.51 -0.22
N ILE A 61 6.06 -3.86 -1.48
CA ILE A 61 5.03 -4.45 -2.37
C ILE A 61 4.48 -5.76 -1.77
N VAL A 62 5.34 -6.62 -1.22
CA VAL A 62 4.91 -7.88 -0.60
C VAL A 62 4.04 -7.60 0.63
N LEU A 63 4.42 -6.68 1.51
CA LEU A 63 3.70 -6.39 2.75
C LEU A 63 2.42 -5.57 2.52
N ASP A 64 2.45 -4.58 1.63
CA ASP A 64 1.32 -3.69 1.38
C ASP A 64 0.38 -4.24 0.30
N GLN A 65 0.88 -4.48 -0.91
CA GLN A 65 0.05 -4.83 -2.05
C GLN A 65 -0.37 -6.30 -2.02
N PHE A 66 0.57 -7.24 -1.83
CA PHE A 66 0.23 -8.66 -1.81
C PHE A 66 -0.66 -9.01 -0.62
N SER A 67 -0.56 -8.34 0.53
CA SER A 67 -1.51 -8.54 1.64
C SER A 67 -2.93 -8.26 1.18
N ARG A 68 -3.16 -7.20 0.43
CA ARG A 68 -4.48 -6.84 -0.12
C ARG A 68 -4.98 -7.87 -1.13
N ASN A 69 -4.12 -8.36 -2.02
CA ASN A 69 -4.48 -9.40 -2.99
C ASN A 69 -4.75 -10.76 -2.32
N LEU A 70 -3.93 -11.14 -1.32
CA LEU A 70 -4.01 -12.44 -0.66
C LEU A 70 -5.20 -12.58 0.29
N PHE A 71 -5.63 -11.48 0.91
CA PHE A 71 -6.57 -11.48 2.02
C PHE A 71 -7.71 -10.48 1.84
N ARG A 72 -8.21 -10.34 0.61
CA ARG A 72 -9.36 -9.46 0.36
C ARG A 72 -10.49 -9.77 1.32
N ASP A 73 -11.18 -8.72 1.75
CA ASP A 73 -12.33 -8.80 2.66
C ASP A 73 -12.00 -9.46 4.02
N SER A 74 -10.73 -9.41 4.44
CA SER A 74 -10.24 -9.95 5.71
C SER A 74 -9.35 -8.93 6.44
N PRO A 75 -9.34 -8.91 7.78
CA PRO A 75 -8.43 -8.07 8.57
C PRO A 75 -6.95 -8.29 8.23
N ALA A 76 -6.58 -9.49 7.77
CA ALA A 76 -5.21 -9.83 7.37
C ALA A 76 -4.70 -8.97 6.20
N ALA A 77 -5.61 -8.40 5.37
CA ALA A 77 -5.25 -7.49 4.30
C ALA A 77 -4.52 -6.22 4.79
N PHE A 78 -4.74 -5.83 6.05
CA PHE A 78 -4.20 -4.61 6.66
C PHE A 78 -3.18 -4.90 7.77
N ALA A 79 -2.95 -6.17 8.11
CA ALA A 79 -2.14 -6.56 9.25
C ALA A 79 -0.67 -6.12 9.14
N GLN A 80 -0.16 -5.89 7.93
CA GLN A 80 1.22 -5.49 7.68
C GLN A 80 1.37 -4.00 7.35
N ASP A 81 0.30 -3.21 7.40
CA ASP A 81 0.32 -1.79 7.04
C ASP A 81 1.37 -1.01 7.85
N LEU A 82 1.48 -1.24 9.16
CA LEU A 82 2.46 -0.55 10.00
C LEU A 82 3.91 -0.87 9.60
N ALA A 83 4.21 -2.15 9.32
CA ALA A 83 5.54 -2.55 8.86
C ALA A 83 5.89 -1.89 7.53
N ALA A 84 4.94 -1.89 6.58
CA ALA A 84 5.11 -1.22 5.29
C ALA A 84 5.31 0.30 5.43
N VAL A 85 4.58 0.96 6.33
CA VAL A 85 4.76 2.40 6.65
C VAL A 85 6.18 2.68 7.17
N CYS A 86 6.68 1.88 8.12
CA CYS A 86 8.02 2.06 8.66
C CYS A 86 9.09 1.91 7.56
N LEU A 87 8.96 0.90 6.70
CA LEU A 87 9.87 0.69 5.57
C LEU A 87 9.81 1.84 4.56
N ALA A 88 8.62 2.36 4.25
CA ALA A 88 8.43 3.52 3.38
C ALA A 88 9.12 4.77 3.95
N GLN A 89 8.92 5.05 5.24
CA GLN A 89 9.55 6.18 5.93
C GLN A 89 11.08 6.11 5.91
N GLU A 90 11.66 4.93 6.04
CA GLU A 90 13.10 4.73 5.91
C GLU A 90 13.56 4.89 4.46
N ALA A 91 12.84 4.31 3.50
CA ALA A 91 13.20 4.35 2.08
C ALA A 91 13.28 5.78 1.53
N VAL A 92 12.34 6.66 1.91
CA VAL A 92 12.31 8.06 1.41
C VAL A 92 13.50 8.90 1.89
N ARG A 93 14.18 8.49 2.95
CA ARG A 93 15.37 9.17 3.51
C ARG A 93 16.66 8.74 2.85
N LEU A 94 16.65 7.64 2.11
CA LEU A 94 17.88 7.08 1.54
C LEU A 94 18.33 7.88 0.32
N PRO A 95 19.64 8.04 0.13
CA PRO A 95 20.20 8.57 -1.10
C PRO A 95 19.72 7.76 -2.30
N GLY A 96 19.30 8.45 -3.37
CA GLY A 96 18.82 7.79 -4.59
C GLY A 96 17.30 7.61 -4.68
N PHE A 97 16.51 7.78 -3.61
CA PHE A 97 15.06 7.70 -3.69
C PHE A 97 14.47 8.61 -4.79
N ALA A 98 14.91 9.89 -4.83
CA ALA A 98 14.45 10.86 -5.81
C ALA A 98 14.81 10.47 -7.26
N ALA A 99 15.84 9.65 -7.46
CA ALA A 99 16.30 9.19 -8.78
C ALA A 99 15.62 7.88 -9.25
N MET A 100 14.82 7.23 -8.39
CA MET A 100 14.03 6.06 -8.79
C MET A 100 12.99 6.44 -9.86
N LYS A 101 12.48 5.47 -10.60
CA LYS A 101 11.36 5.68 -11.51
C LYS A 101 10.13 6.17 -10.74
N GLU A 102 9.29 6.99 -11.37
CA GLU A 102 8.07 7.51 -10.75
C GLU A 102 7.18 6.41 -10.19
N GLU A 103 6.93 5.37 -10.97
CA GLU A 103 6.13 4.21 -10.52
C GLU A 103 6.72 3.48 -9.30
N GLU A 104 8.07 3.40 -9.21
CA GLU A 104 8.75 2.79 -8.07
C GLU A 104 8.59 3.66 -6.82
N ARG A 105 8.73 4.98 -6.95
CA ARG A 105 8.47 5.94 -5.86
C ARG A 105 7.01 5.88 -5.41
N HIS A 106 6.08 5.79 -6.35
CA HIS A 106 4.65 5.66 -6.06
C HIS A 106 4.38 4.47 -5.13
N PHE A 107 4.87 3.27 -5.44
CA PHE A 107 4.67 2.09 -4.60
C PHE A 107 5.44 2.14 -3.26
N ILE A 108 6.57 2.85 -3.17
CA ILE A 108 7.20 3.14 -1.88
C ILE A 108 6.31 4.04 -1.00
N LEU A 109 5.60 5.00 -1.60
CA LEU A 109 4.79 5.97 -0.86
C LEU A 109 3.38 5.45 -0.52
N MET A 110 2.86 4.45 -1.24
CA MET A 110 1.50 3.94 -1.03
C MET A 110 1.19 3.51 0.41
N PRO A 111 2.09 2.87 1.18
CA PRO A 111 1.80 2.57 2.59
C PRO A 111 1.45 3.81 3.42
N LEU A 112 2.03 4.98 3.10
CA LEU A 112 1.73 6.23 3.79
C LEU A 112 0.29 6.68 3.51
N MET A 113 -0.18 6.52 2.25
CA MET A 113 -1.56 6.77 1.83
C MET A 113 -2.54 5.79 2.51
N HIS A 114 -2.11 4.57 2.80
CA HIS A 114 -2.95 3.55 3.44
C HIS A 114 -3.05 3.70 4.97
N SER A 115 -2.26 4.59 5.57
CA SER A 115 -2.22 4.79 7.03
C SER A 115 -3.49 5.46 7.56
N GLU A 116 -3.96 5.04 8.74
CA GLU A 116 -5.04 5.73 9.46
C GLU A 116 -4.50 6.81 10.42
N SER A 117 -3.39 7.49 10.06
CA SER A 117 -2.77 8.54 10.87
C SER A 117 -2.74 9.89 10.16
N ARG A 118 -3.37 10.91 10.76
CA ARG A 118 -3.33 12.29 10.25
C ARG A 118 -1.90 12.83 10.09
N ALA A 119 -1.01 12.48 11.03
CA ALA A 119 0.38 12.92 10.99
C ALA A 119 1.13 12.31 9.79
N ILE A 120 0.87 11.03 9.46
CA ILE A 120 1.46 10.37 8.29
C ILE A 120 0.92 10.98 7.01
N HIS A 121 -0.38 11.24 6.88
CA HIS A 121 -0.97 11.91 5.72
C HIS A 121 -0.44 13.33 5.51
N THR A 122 -0.10 14.06 6.57
CA THR A 122 0.57 15.36 6.42
C THR A 122 1.93 15.23 5.76
N GLN A 123 2.70 14.18 6.06
CA GLN A 123 3.98 13.88 5.42
C GLN A 123 3.76 13.33 4.00
N ALA A 124 2.79 12.42 3.84
CA ALA A 124 2.48 11.79 2.55
C ALA A 124 2.10 12.81 1.49
N ALA A 125 1.21 13.77 1.79
CA ALA A 125 0.77 14.79 0.84
C ALA A 125 1.96 15.53 0.21
N ALA A 126 2.94 15.98 1.01
CA ALA A 126 4.12 16.66 0.50
C ALA A 126 5.04 15.74 -0.33
N LEU A 127 5.12 14.45 0.03
CA LEU A 127 5.94 13.48 -0.70
C LEU A 127 5.30 13.10 -2.03
N PHE A 128 3.98 12.87 -2.06
CA PHE A 128 3.24 12.59 -3.29
C PHE A 128 3.30 13.76 -4.26
N GLU A 129 3.03 14.99 -3.80
CA GLU A 129 3.15 16.21 -4.61
C GLU A 129 4.53 16.33 -5.26
N ARG A 130 5.58 16.03 -4.51
CA ARG A 130 6.96 16.20 -4.98
C ARG A 130 7.46 15.09 -5.89
N TYR A 131 7.01 13.85 -5.69
CA TYR A 131 7.69 12.67 -6.25
C TYR A 131 6.82 11.77 -7.12
N THR A 132 5.54 12.09 -7.29
CA THR A 132 4.61 11.31 -8.11
C THR A 132 3.87 12.18 -9.11
N SER A 133 3.00 11.58 -9.94
CA SER A 133 2.13 12.30 -10.86
C SER A 133 1.06 13.10 -10.11
N GLU A 134 0.50 14.12 -10.76
CA GLU A 134 -0.64 14.90 -10.27
C GLU A 134 -1.82 13.98 -9.89
N THR A 135 -2.11 12.99 -10.73
CA THR A 135 -3.18 12.02 -10.46
C THR A 135 -2.94 11.26 -9.15
N ALA A 136 -1.71 10.79 -8.90
CA ALA A 136 -1.38 10.07 -7.66
C ALA A 136 -1.44 10.99 -6.44
N SER A 137 -0.99 12.24 -6.59
CA SER A 137 -1.10 13.27 -5.55
C SER A 137 -2.56 13.59 -5.21
N ASP A 138 -3.44 13.70 -6.20
CA ASP A 138 -4.88 13.91 -5.99
C ASP A 138 -5.52 12.72 -5.25
N PHE A 139 -5.10 11.49 -5.55
CA PHE A 139 -5.56 10.31 -4.80
C PHE A 139 -5.15 10.39 -3.33
N GLU A 140 -3.90 10.75 -3.03
CA GLU A 140 -3.46 10.96 -1.65
C GLU A 140 -4.29 12.04 -0.95
N LEU A 141 -4.56 13.16 -1.58
CA LEU A 141 -5.37 14.24 -0.99
C LEU A 141 -6.80 13.78 -0.67
N ARG A 142 -7.40 12.92 -1.50
CA ARG A 142 -8.72 12.31 -1.23
C ARG A 142 -8.66 11.37 -0.02
N HIS A 143 -7.63 10.53 0.08
CA HIS A 143 -7.41 9.66 1.23
C HIS A 143 -7.20 10.48 2.50
N LYS A 144 -6.33 11.49 2.43
CA LYS A 144 -6.09 12.43 3.52
C LYS A 144 -7.37 13.09 4.01
N ALA A 145 -8.25 13.55 3.12
CA ALA A 145 -9.51 14.18 3.49
C ALA A 145 -10.41 13.24 4.32
N VAL A 146 -10.42 11.94 4.01
CA VAL A 146 -11.15 10.94 4.80
C VAL A 146 -10.52 10.78 6.19
N ILE A 147 -9.20 10.69 6.26
CA ILE A 147 -8.49 10.56 7.55
C ILE A 147 -8.59 11.85 8.39
N ASP A 148 -8.53 13.02 7.77
CA ASP A 148 -8.73 14.29 8.47
C ASP A 148 -10.14 14.38 9.09
N ARG A 149 -11.15 13.86 8.38
CA ARG A 149 -12.53 13.87 8.83
C ARG A 149 -12.81 12.83 9.91
N PHE A 150 -12.49 11.56 9.66
CA PHE A 150 -12.92 10.44 10.50
C PHE A 150 -11.79 9.89 11.39
N GLY A 151 -10.52 10.18 11.11
CA GLY A 151 -9.37 9.59 11.80
C GLY A 151 -9.13 8.13 11.46
N ARG A 152 -9.92 7.57 10.54
CA ARG A 152 -9.85 6.19 10.05
C ARG A 152 -10.53 6.06 8.70
N TYR A 153 -10.36 4.90 8.04
CA TYR A 153 -11.08 4.57 6.82
C TYR A 153 -12.40 3.87 7.14
N PRO A 154 -13.58 4.52 6.98
CA PRO A 154 -14.87 3.92 7.29
C PRO A 154 -15.14 2.62 6.52
N HIS A 155 -14.68 2.50 5.27
CA HIS A 155 -14.87 1.28 4.46
C HIS A 155 -14.16 0.05 5.04
N ARG A 156 -13.19 0.21 5.93
CA ARG A 156 -12.53 -0.90 6.64
C ARG A 156 -13.29 -1.35 7.89
N ASN A 157 -14.27 -0.58 8.36
CA ASN A 157 -14.92 -0.83 9.65
C ASN A 157 -15.52 -2.22 9.73
N ALA A 158 -16.34 -2.62 8.76
CA ALA A 158 -16.98 -3.92 8.76
C ALA A 158 -15.95 -5.07 8.80
N VAL A 159 -14.91 -4.99 7.98
CA VAL A 159 -13.84 -6.01 7.90
C VAL A 159 -13.04 -6.08 9.21
N LEU A 160 -12.82 -4.94 9.86
CA LEU A 160 -12.05 -4.86 11.12
C LEU A 160 -12.91 -5.00 12.38
N GLY A 161 -14.21 -5.32 12.24
CA GLY A 161 -15.13 -5.47 13.37
C GLY A 161 -15.36 -4.16 14.13
N ARG A 162 -15.24 -3.01 13.46
CA ARG A 162 -15.48 -1.68 14.05
C ARG A 162 -16.89 -1.22 13.72
N GLU A 163 -17.60 -0.68 14.71
CA GLU A 163 -18.89 -0.02 14.47
C GLU A 163 -18.71 1.29 13.73
N SER A 164 -19.53 1.53 12.72
CA SER A 164 -19.58 2.80 12.00
C SER A 164 -20.51 3.79 12.71
N THR A 165 -20.05 5.03 12.87
CA THR A 165 -20.91 6.13 13.33
C THR A 165 -21.99 6.46 12.29
N ALA A 166 -23.02 7.22 12.66
CA ALA A 166 -24.06 7.67 11.73
C ALA A 166 -23.45 8.53 10.58
N GLU A 167 -22.45 9.33 10.87
CA GLU A 167 -21.75 10.13 9.87
C GLU A 167 -20.92 9.27 8.90
N GLU A 168 -20.27 8.23 9.38
CA GLU A 168 -19.56 7.28 8.55
C GLU A 168 -20.50 6.45 7.68
N GLN A 169 -21.68 6.08 8.19
CA GLN A 169 -22.71 5.38 7.42
C GLN A 169 -23.23 6.25 6.28
N ASP A 170 -23.52 7.54 6.55
CA ASP A 170 -23.90 8.52 5.51
C ASP A 170 -22.79 8.66 4.47
N PHE A 171 -21.52 8.76 4.87
CA PHE A 171 -20.39 8.79 3.97
C PHE A 171 -20.30 7.52 3.10
N LEU A 172 -20.43 6.33 3.69
CA LEU A 172 -20.35 5.05 2.98
C LEU A 172 -21.48 4.83 1.98
N SER A 173 -22.62 5.52 2.13
CA SER A 173 -23.74 5.46 1.18
C SER A 173 -23.49 6.22 -0.12
N ARG A 174 -22.41 7.02 -0.21
CA ARG A 174 -22.10 7.87 -1.35
C ARG A 174 -21.11 7.21 -2.31
N PRO A 175 -21.19 7.50 -3.63
CA PRO A 175 -20.17 7.06 -4.57
C PRO A 175 -18.78 7.57 -4.18
N GLY A 176 -17.74 6.75 -4.38
CA GLY A 176 -16.35 7.12 -4.08
C GLY A 176 -15.99 7.10 -2.59
N SER A 177 -16.79 6.44 -1.75
CA SER A 177 -16.54 6.28 -0.31
C SER A 177 -15.58 5.14 0.04
N SER A 178 -15.16 4.35 -0.93
CA SER A 178 -14.16 3.28 -0.80
C SER A 178 -13.07 3.43 -1.86
N PHE A 179 -11.86 2.99 -1.52
CA PHE A 179 -10.66 3.07 -2.35
C PHE A 179 -10.11 1.68 -2.64
#